data_f2b9a747e52a38a88aa9032acbf66b7c
#
_entry.id   f2b9a747e52a38a88aa9032acbf66b7c
#
_cell.length_a   1.000
_cell.length_b   1.000
_cell.length_c   1.000
_cell.angle_alpha   90.00
_cell.angle_beta   90.00
_cell.angle_gamma   90.00
#
_symmetry.space_group_name_H-M   'P 1'
#
loop_
_entity.id
_entity.type
_entity.pdbx_description
1 polymer ?
#
loop_
_entity_poly.entity_id
_entity_poly.type
_entity_poly.pdbx_seq_one_letter_code
_entity_poly.pdbx_strand_id
1 'polypeptide(L)'
;LERTKLTGRIVTPDDKEYERARINNNLSISKFPSKIVFCQKTEDILNALRWAKENKVPFRLRSGRHSYENFSLITGGLVIDVSEMNKILINSKKMTAKIEAGANLGKVYNKLWKYGMTIPAGTESSVGIVGLTLGGGIGMLSRPFGLTSDNLIEIEMVSANGELIKANKSENSDLFWACCGGGGEETSASLLHLHSDYMLFLMYLSSLFHGNGRIWRQHFGHGKIGHLTQMSV
;
A
#
# COMPACT_ATOMS: atom_id res chain seq x y z
N LEU A 1 -18.29 -4.06 29.23
CA LEU A 1 -17.17 -4.08 28.27
C LEU A 1 -16.97 -2.65 27.75
N GLU A 2 -15.77 -2.11 27.90
CA GLU A 2 -15.42 -0.79 27.36
C GLU A 2 -15.45 -0.85 25.82
N ARG A 3 -16.16 0.08 25.17
CA ARG A 3 -16.27 0.10 23.72
C ARG A 3 -14.93 0.50 23.11
N THR A 4 -14.53 -0.18 22.05
CA THR A 4 -13.31 0.16 21.32
C THR A 4 -13.37 1.61 20.80
N LYS A 5 -12.33 2.39 21.05
CA LYS A 5 -12.20 3.76 20.53
C LYS A 5 -11.37 3.74 19.25
N LEU A 6 -11.78 4.54 18.25
CA LEU A 6 -10.95 4.82 17.11
C LEU A 6 -9.71 5.60 17.57
N THR A 7 -8.54 5.22 17.07
CA THR A 7 -7.26 5.91 17.28
C THR A 7 -6.64 6.29 15.93
N GLY A 8 -5.60 7.10 15.94
CA GLY A 8 -5.08 7.75 14.75
C GLY A 8 -5.78 9.11 14.52
N ARG A 9 -5.52 9.74 13.36
CA ARG A 9 -6.16 11.01 12.99
C ARG A 9 -7.51 10.72 12.35
N ILE A 10 -8.58 11.23 12.94
CA ILE A 10 -9.96 10.98 12.50
C ILE A 10 -10.48 12.22 11.79
N VAL A 11 -11.12 12.03 10.63
CA VAL A 11 -11.78 13.07 9.84
C VAL A 11 -13.23 12.67 9.59
N THR A 12 -14.14 13.58 9.86
CA THR A 12 -15.60 13.44 9.72
C THR A 12 -16.16 14.53 8.79
N PRO A 13 -17.41 14.41 8.30
CA PRO A 13 -18.03 15.41 7.45
C PRO A 13 -18.04 16.84 8.01
N ASP A 14 -17.97 17.00 9.33
CA ASP A 14 -17.97 18.30 10.01
C ASP A 14 -16.59 18.98 10.00
N ASP A 15 -15.55 18.26 9.61
CA ASP A 15 -14.18 18.78 9.59
C ASP A 15 -13.88 19.54 8.31
N LYS A 16 -13.20 20.69 8.43
CA LYS A 16 -12.81 21.55 7.27
C LYS A 16 -11.98 20.81 6.22
N GLU A 17 -11.23 19.78 6.62
CA GLU A 17 -10.39 19.00 5.73
C GLU A 17 -11.13 17.82 5.07
N TYR A 18 -12.40 17.57 5.40
CA TYR A 18 -13.14 16.40 4.95
C TYR A 18 -13.18 16.27 3.43
N GLU A 19 -13.46 17.34 2.70
CA GLU A 19 -13.50 17.30 1.23
C GLU A 19 -12.16 16.86 0.63
N ARG A 20 -11.06 17.39 1.14
CA ARG A 20 -9.72 16.97 0.72
C ARG A 20 -9.38 15.56 1.16
N ALA A 21 -9.84 15.15 2.34
CA ALA A 21 -9.57 13.84 2.90
C ALA A 21 -10.30 12.71 2.17
N ARG A 22 -11.56 12.95 1.72
CA ARG A 22 -12.39 11.91 1.09
C ARG A 22 -12.09 11.61 -0.38
N ILE A 23 -11.50 12.54 -1.12
CA ILE A 23 -11.27 12.36 -2.57
C ILE A 23 -10.12 11.40 -2.87
N ASN A 24 -10.28 10.66 -3.97
CA ASN A 24 -9.24 9.86 -4.61
C ASN A 24 -8.80 10.49 -5.94
N ASN A 25 -7.89 9.87 -6.64
CA ASN A 25 -7.37 10.35 -7.93
C ASN A 25 -8.48 10.41 -9.01
N ASN A 26 -9.39 9.44 -9.05
CA ASN A 26 -10.56 9.50 -9.94
C ASN A 26 -11.67 10.34 -9.32
N LEU A 27 -11.84 11.55 -9.82
CA LEU A 27 -12.84 12.50 -9.35
C LEU A 27 -14.25 12.28 -9.94
N SER A 28 -14.40 11.43 -10.94
CA SER A 28 -15.71 11.14 -11.58
C SER A 28 -16.64 10.36 -10.67
N ILE A 29 -16.10 9.64 -9.68
CA ILE A 29 -16.88 8.83 -8.74
C ILE A 29 -16.75 9.45 -7.35
N SER A 30 -17.83 10.04 -6.85
CA SER A 30 -17.87 10.63 -5.51
C SER A 30 -18.50 9.68 -4.50
N LYS A 31 -17.79 9.45 -3.37
CA LYS A 31 -18.30 8.71 -2.21
C LYS A 31 -18.08 9.53 -0.95
N PHE A 32 -18.97 9.36 0.02
CA PHE A 32 -19.05 10.18 1.22
C PHE A 32 -18.93 9.29 2.48
N PRO A 33 -17.70 8.97 2.94
CA PRO A 33 -17.47 8.21 4.16
C PRO A 33 -18.06 8.92 5.39
N SER A 34 -18.62 8.16 6.32
CA SER A 34 -19.02 8.74 7.61
C SER A 34 -17.83 9.12 8.49
N LYS A 35 -16.73 8.39 8.34
CA LYS A 35 -15.45 8.66 9.01
C LYS A 35 -14.28 8.19 8.14
N ILE A 36 -13.18 8.90 8.24
CA ILE A 36 -11.89 8.51 7.68
C ILE A 36 -10.88 8.47 8.83
N VAL A 37 -10.25 7.33 9.05
CA VAL A 37 -9.20 7.17 10.07
C VAL A 37 -7.87 7.04 9.36
N PHE A 38 -6.99 8.02 9.54
CA PHE A 38 -5.60 7.95 9.10
C PHE A 38 -4.78 7.25 10.15
N CYS A 39 -4.39 6.01 9.86
CA CYS A 39 -3.60 5.18 10.74
C CYS A 39 -2.13 5.57 10.67
N GLN A 40 -1.49 5.67 11.83
CA GLN A 40 -0.07 6.02 11.98
C GLN A 40 0.76 4.83 12.48
N LYS A 41 0.09 3.80 12.99
CA LYS A 41 0.68 2.57 13.50
C LYS A 41 -0.32 1.40 13.43
N THR A 42 0.19 0.19 13.57
CA THR A 42 -0.62 -1.04 13.48
C THR A 42 -1.80 -1.07 14.45
N GLU A 43 -1.62 -0.55 15.68
CA GLU A 43 -2.69 -0.49 16.66
C GLU A 43 -3.89 0.32 16.20
N ASP A 44 -3.67 1.39 15.41
CA ASP A 44 -4.76 2.20 14.88
C ASP A 44 -5.62 1.40 13.90
N ILE A 45 -4.97 0.54 13.09
CA ILE A 45 -5.65 -0.37 12.18
C ILE A 45 -6.49 -1.38 12.97
N LEU A 46 -5.89 -2.02 13.97
CA LEU A 46 -6.57 -3.00 14.83
C LEU A 46 -7.78 -2.39 15.52
N ASN A 47 -7.63 -1.18 16.06
CA ASN A 47 -8.72 -0.46 16.72
C ASN A 47 -9.83 -0.08 15.72
N ALA A 48 -9.47 0.36 14.51
CA ALA A 48 -10.44 0.70 13.47
C ALA A 48 -11.25 -0.53 13.01
N LEU A 49 -10.60 -1.69 12.87
CA LEU A 49 -11.27 -2.95 12.54
C LEU A 49 -12.24 -3.39 13.64
N ARG A 50 -11.78 -3.40 14.91
CA ARG A 50 -12.62 -3.75 16.06
C ARG A 50 -13.81 -2.80 16.17
N TRP A 51 -13.57 -1.50 16.06
CA TRP A 51 -14.62 -0.49 16.10
C TRP A 51 -15.66 -0.72 15.00
N ALA A 52 -15.23 -0.94 13.76
CA ALA A 52 -16.12 -1.20 12.64
C ALA A 52 -16.99 -2.45 12.89
N LYS A 53 -16.40 -3.53 13.41
CA LYS A 53 -17.09 -4.78 13.74
C LYS A 53 -18.10 -4.59 14.87
N GLU A 54 -17.70 -3.96 15.98
CA GLU A 54 -18.56 -3.70 17.14
C GLU A 54 -19.76 -2.81 16.79
N ASN A 55 -19.56 -1.83 15.92
CA ASN A 55 -20.60 -0.89 15.51
C ASN A 55 -21.34 -1.34 14.24
N LYS A 56 -20.99 -2.49 13.65
CA LYS A 56 -21.57 -3.02 12.41
C LYS A 56 -21.49 -2.01 11.25
N VAL A 57 -20.39 -1.25 11.18
CA VAL A 57 -20.15 -0.24 10.14
C VAL A 57 -19.33 -0.88 9.02
N PRO A 58 -19.80 -0.86 7.77
CA PRO A 58 -19.00 -1.34 6.65
C PRO A 58 -17.79 -0.44 6.45
N PHE A 59 -16.67 -1.00 6.01
CA PHE A 59 -15.43 -0.26 5.84
C PHE A 59 -14.71 -0.58 4.54
N ARG A 60 -13.78 0.29 4.17
CA ARG A 60 -12.84 0.12 3.06
C ARG A 60 -11.45 0.53 3.50
N LEU A 61 -10.47 -0.06 2.82
CA LEU A 61 -9.06 0.23 3.02
C LEU A 61 -8.56 1.16 1.94
N ARG A 62 -7.68 2.08 2.32
CA ARG A 62 -7.10 3.03 1.40
C ARG A 62 -5.63 3.26 1.71
N SER A 63 -4.81 3.30 0.64
CA SER A 63 -3.39 3.65 0.69
C SER A 63 -3.10 4.80 -0.27
N GLY A 64 -2.73 4.52 -1.52
CA GLY A 64 -2.29 5.51 -2.52
C GLY A 64 -3.40 6.28 -3.24
N ARG A 65 -4.67 6.00 -3.00
CA ARG A 65 -5.83 6.71 -3.61
C ARG A 65 -5.95 6.61 -5.13
N HIS A 66 -5.35 5.59 -5.75
CA HIS A 66 -5.32 5.40 -7.20
C HIS A 66 -6.27 4.33 -7.74
N SER A 67 -7.24 3.87 -6.93
CA SER A 67 -8.29 2.97 -7.41
C SER A 67 -9.16 3.68 -8.44
N TYR A 68 -9.22 3.17 -9.67
CA TYR A 68 -10.02 3.74 -10.76
C TYR A 68 -11.51 3.72 -10.45
N GLU A 69 -12.02 2.60 -9.91
CA GLU A 69 -13.43 2.40 -9.53
C GLU A 69 -13.75 2.92 -8.13
N ASN A 70 -12.78 3.57 -7.47
CA ASN A 70 -12.93 4.04 -6.08
C ASN A 70 -13.41 2.95 -5.10
N PHE A 71 -12.94 1.69 -5.28
CA PHE A 71 -13.23 0.59 -4.35
C PHE A 71 -12.70 0.83 -2.94
N SER A 72 -11.66 1.66 -2.81
CA SER A 72 -11.09 2.07 -1.53
C SER A 72 -11.91 3.12 -0.78
N LEU A 73 -13.08 3.51 -1.30
CA LEU A 73 -14.02 4.44 -0.68
C LEU A 73 -15.39 3.81 -0.50
N ILE A 74 -16.15 4.32 0.48
CA ILE A 74 -17.51 3.90 0.77
C ILE A 74 -18.34 5.08 1.27
N THR A 75 -19.59 5.19 0.82
CA THR A 75 -20.54 6.16 1.37
C THR A 75 -21.15 5.61 2.67
N GLY A 76 -21.23 6.44 3.69
CA GLY A 76 -21.82 6.11 5.01
C GLY A 76 -20.98 5.16 5.88
N GLY A 77 -19.89 4.60 5.34
CA GLY A 77 -19.01 3.68 6.05
C GLY A 77 -17.74 4.32 6.59
N LEU A 78 -16.83 3.49 7.09
CA LEU A 78 -15.50 3.85 7.58
C LEU A 78 -14.47 3.67 6.46
N VAL A 79 -13.59 4.66 6.25
CA VAL A 79 -12.34 4.47 5.48
C VAL A 79 -11.18 4.36 6.45
N ILE A 80 -10.46 3.26 6.38
CA ILE A 80 -9.20 3.03 7.10
C ILE A 80 -8.08 3.38 6.14
N ASP A 81 -7.44 4.53 6.34
CA ASP A 81 -6.41 5.07 5.47
C ASP A 81 -5.03 4.87 6.09
N VAL A 82 -4.14 4.19 5.38
CA VAL A 82 -2.78 3.91 5.86
C VAL A 82 -1.73 4.84 5.27
N SER A 83 -2.12 5.89 4.55
CA SER A 83 -1.18 6.79 3.85
C SER A 83 -0.19 7.51 4.77
N GLU A 84 -0.47 7.60 6.07
CA GLU A 84 0.45 8.17 7.06
C GLU A 84 1.49 7.15 7.58
N MET A 85 1.29 5.85 7.32
CA MET A 85 2.27 4.80 7.58
C MET A 85 3.20 4.65 6.36
N ASN A 86 4.23 5.46 6.29
CA ASN A 86 5.04 5.58 5.07
C ASN A 86 6.56 5.55 5.31
N LYS A 87 6.99 4.88 6.37
CA LYS A 87 8.41 4.68 6.66
C LYS A 87 9.04 3.70 5.67
N ILE A 88 10.30 3.95 5.36
CA ILE A 88 11.10 3.11 4.47
C ILE A 88 12.43 2.85 5.16
N LEU A 89 12.68 1.59 5.50
CA LEU A 89 13.90 1.12 6.14
C LEU A 89 14.74 0.34 5.13
N ILE A 90 15.98 0.74 4.93
CA ILE A 90 16.88 0.14 3.94
C ILE A 90 17.96 -0.67 4.64
N ASN A 91 18.17 -1.89 4.18
CA ASN A 91 19.32 -2.70 4.52
C ASN A 91 20.25 -2.79 3.29
N SER A 92 21.23 -1.90 3.23
CA SER A 92 22.16 -1.83 2.10
C SER A 92 23.07 -3.06 1.98
N LYS A 93 23.37 -3.73 3.10
CA LYS A 93 24.18 -4.97 3.08
C LYS A 93 23.44 -6.13 2.41
N LYS A 94 22.13 -6.26 2.68
CA LYS A 94 21.28 -7.29 2.10
C LYS A 94 20.62 -6.84 0.78
N MET A 95 20.81 -5.58 0.38
CA MET A 95 20.13 -4.98 -0.77
C MET A 95 18.60 -5.12 -0.70
N THR A 96 18.03 -4.85 0.49
CA THR A 96 16.59 -4.99 0.74
C THR A 96 16.02 -3.73 1.37
N ALA A 97 14.72 -3.52 1.19
CA ALA A 97 13.98 -2.42 1.80
C ALA A 97 12.68 -2.92 2.44
N LYS A 98 12.43 -2.52 3.68
CA LYS A 98 11.16 -2.67 4.37
C LYS A 98 10.36 -1.38 4.17
N ILE A 99 9.18 -1.48 3.53
CA ILE A 99 8.38 -0.34 3.10
C ILE A 99 6.99 -0.43 3.71
N GLU A 100 6.57 0.59 4.45
CA GLU A 100 5.21 0.68 5.00
C GLU A 100 4.16 0.93 3.92
N ALA A 101 2.94 0.44 4.15
CA ALA A 101 1.83 0.37 3.22
C ALA A 101 1.37 1.72 2.62
N GLY A 102 1.56 2.80 3.33
CA GLY A 102 1.19 4.15 2.90
C GLY A 102 2.25 4.87 2.07
N ALA A 103 3.40 4.24 1.80
CA ALA A 103 4.42 4.85 0.97
C ALA A 103 3.98 4.90 -0.50
N ASN A 104 4.21 6.04 -1.16
CA ASN A 104 4.06 6.18 -2.59
C ASN A 104 5.38 5.96 -3.34
N LEU A 105 5.31 5.71 -4.64
CA LEU A 105 6.48 5.41 -5.47
C LEU A 105 7.52 6.52 -5.45
N GLY A 106 7.10 7.79 -5.44
CA GLY A 106 8.02 8.93 -5.38
C GLY A 106 8.89 8.89 -4.12
N LYS A 107 8.30 8.62 -2.94
CA LYS A 107 9.05 8.45 -1.70
C LYS A 107 9.97 7.23 -1.76
N VAL A 108 9.48 6.12 -2.31
CA VAL A 108 10.25 4.87 -2.43
C VAL A 108 11.48 5.10 -3.32
N TYR A 109 11.31 5.62 -4.52
CA TYR A 109 12.42 5.90 -5.44
C TYR A 109 13.43 6.88 -4.84
N ASN A 110 12.95 8.01 -4.30
CA ASN A 110 13.83 9.01 -3.69
C ASN A 110 14.64 8.44 -2.51
N LYS A 111 14.05 7.52 -1.74
CA LYS A 111 14.76 6.89 -0.63
C LYS A 111 15.78 5.87 -1.11
N LEU A 112 15.39 4.98 -2.03
CA LEU A 112 16.26 3.93 -2.58
C LEU A 112 17.44 4.52 -3.36
N TRP A 113 17.20 5.57 -4.15
CA TRP A 113 18.21 6.25 -4.95
C TRP A 113 19.42 6.71 -4.12
N LYS A 114 19.20 7.21 -2.92
CA LYS A 114 20.28 7.65 -2.00
C LYS A 114 21.25 6.52 -1.63
N TYR A 115 20.84 5.27 -1.82
CA TYR A 115 21.65 4.07 -1.57
C TYR A 115 22.10 3.37 -2.87
N GLY A 116 21.91 4.01 -4.01
CA GLY A 116 22.22 3.41 -5.33
C GLY A 116 21.33 2.21 -5.67
N MET A 117 20.12 2.19 -5.11
CA MET A 117 19.15 1.09 -5.26
C MET A 117 17.90 1.57 -6.00
N THR A 118 17.19 0.65 -6.61
CA THR A 118 15.84 0.86 -7.15
C THR A 118 15.05 -0.44 -7.12
N ILE A 119 13.76 -0.37 -7.42
CA ILE A 119 12.88 -1.52 -7.66
C ILE A 119 12.19 -1.35 -9.01
N PRO A 120 11.84 -2.44 -9.72
CA PRO A 120 10.98 -2.35 -10.88
C PRO A 120 9.54 -2.09 -10.40
N ALA A 121 9.07 -0.87 -10.59
CA ALA A 121 7.72 -0.46 -10.21
C ALA A 121 7.18 0.60 -11.17
N GLY A 122 5.95 1.06 -10.98
CA GLY A 122 5.28 2.02 -11.85
C GLY A 122 5.96 3.37 -11.94
N THR A 123 5.59 4.16 -12.95
CA THR A 123 6.22 5.45 -13.26
C THR A 123 5.56 6.64 -12.58
N GLU A 124 4.31 6.50 -12.14
CA GLU A 124 3.56 7.57 -11.50
C GLU A 124 3.93 7.69 -10.02
N SER A 125 4.51 8.81 -9.63
CA SER A 125 5.09 9.05 -8.30
C SER A 125 4.07 9.03 -7.15
N SER A 126 2.83 9.38 -7.40
CA SER A 126 1.76 9.44 -6.40
C SER A 126 1.11 8.08 -6.10
N VAL A 127 1.31 7.08 -6.96
CA VAL A 127 0.76 5.73 -6.78
C VAL A 127 1.32 5.06 -5.52
N GLY A 128 0.45 4.45 -4.72
CA GLY A 128 0.83 3.69 -3.53
C GLY A 128 1.49 2.37 -3.90
N ILE A 129 2.61 2.07 -3.26
CA ILE A 129 3.40 0.85 -3.51
C ILE A 129 2.58 -0.43 -3.31
N VAL A 130 1.67 -0.45 -2.33
CA VAL A 130 0.90 -1.65 -1.97
C VAL A 130 -0.07 -2.04 -3.07
N GLY A 131 -1.00 -1.13 -3.44
CA GLY A 131 -1.98 -1.44 -4.47
C GLY A 131 -1.33 -1.83 -5.79
N LEU A 132 -0.22 -1.17 -6.15
CA LEU A 132 0.56 -1.51 -7.33
C LEU A 132 1.16 -2.92 -7.23
N THR A 133 1.80 -3.26 -6.11
CA THR A 133 2.45 -4.59 -5.91
C THR A 133 1.43 -5.71 -5.93
N LEU A 134 0.26 -5.52 -5.30
CA LEU A 134 -0.82 -6.50 -5.29
C LEU A 134 -1.37 -6.81 -6.69
N GLY A 135 -1.37 -5.82 -7.58
CA GLY A 135 -1.71 -5.98 -9.00
C GLY A 135 -0.54 -6.43 -9.87
N GLY A 136 0.59 -6.85 -9.28
CA GLY A 136 1.81 -7.24 -9.97
C GLY A 136 2.82 -6.10 -10.10
N GLY A 137 2.42 -4.91 -10.50
CA GLY A 137 3.27 -3.72 -10.61
C GLY A 137 4.17 -3.73 -11.83
N ILE A 138 3.67 -3.19 -12.94
CA ILE A 138 4.42 -3.02 -14.18
C ILE A 138 5.06 -1.63 -14.26
N GLY A 139 6.25 -1.54 -14.84
CA GLY A 139 6.94 -0.28 -15.10
C GLY A 139 8.07 -0.42 -16.10
N MET A 140 8.83 0.65 -16.30
CA MET A 140 9.91 0.70 -17.33
C MET A 140 11.03 -0.33 -17.08
N LEU A 141 11.23 -0.73 -15.84
CA LEU A 141 12.25 -1.71 -15.46
C LEU A 141 11.74 -3.15 -15.43
N SER A 142 10.47 -3.38 -15.77
CA SER A 142 9.89 -4.73 -15.69
C SER A 142 10.49 -5.70 -16.70
N ARG A 143 10.94 -5.22 -17.86
CA ARG A 143 11.56 -6.09 -18.88
C ARG A 143 12.85 -6.77 -18.38
N PRO A 144 13.83 -6.06 -17.79
CA PRO A 144 15.04 -6.70 -17.26
C PRO A 144 14.88 -7.31 -15.86
N PHE A 145 13.91 -6.88 -15.03
CA PHE A 145 13.86 -7.21 -13.60
C PHE A 145 12.54 -7.82 -13.14
N GLY A 146 11.61 -8.08 -14.05
CA GLY A 146 10.27 -8.58 -13.70
C GLY A 146 9.35 -7.50 -13.12
N LEU A 147 8.22 -7.93 -12.61
CA LEU A 147 7.23 -7.08 -11.96
C LEU A 147 7.70 -6.65 -10.56
N THR A 148 7.02 -5.69 -9.97
CA THR A 148 7.26 -5.32 -8.56
C THR A 148 7.06 -6.51 -7.64
N SER A 149 6.01 -7.32 -7.88
CA SER A 149 5.70 -8.53 -7.13
C SER A 149 6.75 -9.64 -7.27
N ASP A 150 7.45 -9.74 -8.40
CA ASP A 150 8.54 -10.71 -8.58
C ASP A 150 9.73 -10.43 -7.66
N ASN A 151 9.87 -9.16 -7.24
CA ASN A 151 10.92 -8.71 -6.34
C ASN A 151 10.46 -8.64 -4.87
N LEU A 152 9.23 -9.07 -4.59
CA LEU A 152 8.70 -9.16 -3.24
C LEU A 152 9.27 -10.38 -2.52
N ILE A 153 9.73 -10.20 -1.28
CA ILE A 153 10.32 -11.25 -0.47
C ILE A 153 9.35 -11.71 0.61
N GLU A 154 8.64 -10.76 1.22
CA GLU A 154 7.80 -10.99 2.38
C GLU A 154 6.75 -9.90 2.52
N ILE A 155 5.62 -10.27 3.09
CA ILE A 155 4.51 -9.37 3.43
C ILE A 155 4.14 -9.56 4.90
N GLU A 156 3.89 -8.45 5.58
CA GLU A 156 3.20 -8.43 6.87
C GLU A 156 1.84 -7.78 6.67
N MET A 157 0.77 -8.38 7.18
CA MET A 157 -0.59 -7.86 7.04
C MET A 157 -1.41 -8.10 8.30
N VAL A 158 -2.50 -7.35 8.44
CA VAL A 158 -3.51 -7.58 9.47
C VAL A 158 -4.71 -8.29 8.83
N SER A 159 -5.10 -9.44 9.37
CA SER A 159 -6.28 -10.18 8.93
C SER A 159 -7.59 -9.50 9.36
N ALA A 160 -8.71 -9.93 8.80
CA ALA A 160 -10.04 -9.48 9.20
C ALA A 160 -10.33 -9.76 10.69
N ASN A 161 -9.69 -10.78 11.27
CA ASN A 161 -9.80 -11.11 12.68
C ASN A 161 -8.92 -10.25 13.60
N GLY A 162 -8.11 -9.36 13.02
CA GLY A 162 -7.18 -8.49 13.76
C GLY A 162 -5.91 -9.21 14.16
N GLU A 163 -5.50 -10.25 13.42
CA GLU A 163 -4.25 -10.96 13.63
C GLU A 163 -3.18 -10.41 12.69
N LEU A 164 -1.97 -10.27 13.18
CA LEU A 164 -0.82 -9.94 12.34
C LEU A 164 -0.32 -11.22 11.67
N ILE A 165 -0.39 -11.26 10.35
CA ILE A 165 0.03 -12.39 9.53
C ILE A 165 1.28 -11.98 8.74
N LYS A 166 2.25 -12.90 8.72
CA LYS A 166 3.43 -12.82 7.88
C LYS A 166 3.30 -13.84 6.77
N ALA A 167 3.61 -13.47 5.53
CA ALA A 167 3.58 -14.36 4.38
C ALA A 167 4.82 -14.18 3.51
N ASN A 168 5.41 -15.30 3.09
CA ASN A 168 6.56 -15.37 2.21
C ASN A 168 6.56 -16.75 1.50
N LYS A 169 7.59 -17.05 0.71
CA LYS A 169 7.66 -18.32 -0.05
C LYS A 169 7.64 -19.59 0.81
N SER A 170 7.95 -19.50 2.10
CA SER A 170 8.03 -20.65 3.04
C SER A 170 6.99 -20.60 4.17
N GLU A 171 6.36 -19.46 4.41
CA GLU A 171 5.37 -19.25 5.45
C GLU A 171 4.13 -18.61 4.84
N ASN A 172 2.94 -19.21 5.01
CA ASN A 172 1.69 -18.79 4.37
C ASN A 172 1.88 -18.56 2.86
N SER A 173 2.48 -19.53 2.17
CA SER A 173 2.95 -19.39 0.78
C SER A 173 1.83 -19.21 -0.24
N ASP A 174 0.66 -19.76 -0.01
CA ASP A 174 -0.55 -19.57 -0.80
C ASP A 174 -1.05 -18.13 -0.70
N LEU A 175 -1.07 -17.56 0.49
CA LEU A 175 -1.38 -16.17 0.75
C LEU A 175 -0.35 -15.24 0.09
N PHE A 176 0.94 -15.56 0.22
CA PHE A 176 2.00 -14.81 -0.43
C PHE A 176 1.83 -14.80 -1.95
N TRP A 177 1.55 -15.98 -2.54
CA TRP A 177 1.28 -16.11 -3.97
C TRP A 177 0.08 -15.26 -4.40
N ALA A 178 -1.02 -15.28 -3.66
CA ALA A 178 -2.20 -14.46 -3.95
C ALA A 178 -1.89 -12.94 -3.92
N CYS A 179 -0.95 -12.51 -3.09
CA CYS A 179 -0.50 -11.13 -3.01
C CYS A 179 0.50 -10.73 -4.11
N CYS A 180 1.01 -11.69 -4.88
CA CYS A 180 1.94 -11.43 -5.99
C CYS A 180 1.21 -11.29 -7.34
N GLY A 181 0.27 -10.33 -7.44
CA GLY A 181 -0.45 -10.03 -8.68
C GLY A 181 -1.91 -10.48 -8.69
N GLY A 182 -2.34 -11.34 -7.73
CA GLY A 182 -3.74 -11.75 -7.58
C GLY A 182 -4.62 -10.74 -6.83
N GLY A 183 -4.05 -9.67 -6.31
CA GLY A 183 -4.71 -8.66 -5.48
C GLY A 183 -5.13 -7.39 -6.22
N GLY A 184 -5.35 -7.43 -7.53
CA GLY A 184 -5.86 -6.28 -8.30
C GLY A 184 -7.18 -5.72 -7.74
N GLU A 185 -7.59 -4.55 -8.22
CA GLU A 185 -8.75 -3.81 -7.69
C GLU A 185 -10.02 -4.65 -7.60
N GLU A 186 -10.26 -5.52 -8.58
CA GLU A 186 -11.40 -6.47 -8.57
C GLU A 186 -11.17 -7.62 -7.58
N THR A 187 -9.93 -8.03 -7.38
CA THR A 187 -9.59 -9.16 -6.51
C THR A 187 -9.63 -8.76 -5.03
N SER A 188 -9.31 -7.51 -4.68
CA SER A 188 -9.55 -7.02 -3.32
C SER A 188 -11.04 -6.96 -2.99
N ALA A 189 -11.90 -6.75 -4.01
CA ALA A 189 -13.36 -6.85 -3.88
C ALA A 189 -13.86 -8.29 -4.01
N SER A 190 -13.24 -9.16 -4.82
CA SER A 190 -13.67 -10.53 -5.06
C SER A 190 -13.02 -11.58 -4.14
N LEU A 191 -11.86 -11.34 -3.56
CA LEU A 191 -11.39 -12.05 -2.38
C LEU A 191 -12.34 -11.85 -1.20
N LEU A 192 -13.12 -10.76 -1.20
CA LEU A 192 -14.26 -10.54 -0.32
C LEU A 192 -15.42 -11.55 -0.56
N HIS A 193 -15.49 -12.21 -1.72
CA HIS A 193 -16.61 -13.11 -2.08
C HIS A 193 -16.27 -14.60 -1.99
N LEU A 194 -15.01 -14.99 -2.00
CA LEU A 194 -14.66 -16.41 -2.19
C LEU A 194 -14.50 -17.22 -0.89
N HIS A 195 -14.30 -16.60 0.29
CA HIS A 195 -14.34 -17.33 1.58
C HIS A 195 -14.68 -16.38 2.72
N SER A 196 -15.75 -16.69 3.43
CA SER A 196 -16.26 -15.93 4.59
C SER A 196 -15.27 -15.80 5.75
N ASP A 197 -14.19 -16.57 5.76
CA ASP A 197 -13.20 -16.60 6.83
C ASP A 197 -11.89 -15.84 6.53
N TYR A 198 -11.68 -15.40 5.27
CA TYR A 198 -10.47 -14.68 4.85
C TYR A 198 -10.77 -13.25 4.37
N MET A 199 -11.82 -12.66 4.90
CA MET A 199 -12.25 -11.33 4.50
C MET A 199 -11.31 -10.26 5.05
N LEU A 200 -10.65 -9.60 4.16
CA LEU A 200 -9.93 -8.34 4.27
C LEU A 200 -8.45 -8.40 4.63
N PHE A 201 -7.66 -8.29 3.59
CA PHE A 201 -6.24 -7.99 3.72
C PHE A 201 -6.05 -6.51 4.03
N LEU A 202 -5.85 -6.17 5.28
CA LEU A 202 -5.26 -4.92 5.67
C LEU A 202 -3.76 -5.09 5.62
N MET A 203 -3.18 -4.65 4.53
CA MET A 203 -1.75 -4.77 4.37
C MET A 203 -1.04 -3.68 5.16
N TYR A 204 -0.51 -4.06 6.30
CA TYR A 204 0.73 -3.49 6.77
C TYR A 204 1.83 -4.11 5.91
N LEU A 205 2.08 -3.52 4.73
CA LEU A 205 3.13 -4.03 3.87
C LEU A 205 4.47 -3.57 4.43
N SER A 206 5.09 -4.43 5.17
CA SER A 206 6.51 -4.46 5.31
C SER A 206 7.05 -5.38 4.21
N SER A 207 7.06 -4.90 2.98
CA SER A 207 7.59 -5.68 1.89
C SER A 207 9.10 -5.51 1.81
N LEU A 208 9.78 -6.63 1.87
CA LEU A 208 11.21 -6.72 1.68
C LEU A 208 11.45 -6.88 0.17
N PHE A 209 11.92 -5.83 -0.48
CA PHE A 209 12.29 -5.88 -1.90
C PHE A 209 13.78 -6.10 -2.06
N HIS A 210 14.14 -6.92 -3.05
CA HIS A 210 15.53 -7.08 -3.45
C HIS A 210 15.92 -5.96 -4.42
N GLY A 211 16.85 -5.10 -4.01
CA GLY A 211 17.32 -3.99 -4.84
C GLY A 211 18.52 -4.41 -5.69
N ASN A 212 18.38 -4.46 -7.00
CA ASN A 212 19.47 -4.80 -7.94
C ASN A 212 20.39 -3.61 -8.24
N GLY A 213 20.98 -2.96 -7.23
CA GLY A 213 21.82 -1.78 -7.40
C GLY A 213 23.11 -1.98 -8.24
N ARG A 214 23.62 -3.22 -8.38
CA ARG A 214 24.82 -3.48 -9.20
C ARG A 214 24.56 -3.43 -10.70
N ILE A 215 23.36 -3.71 -11.15
CA ILE A 215 23.04 -3.80 -12.59
C ILE A 215 22.99 -2.43 -13.23
N TRP A 216 22.65 -1.39 -12.48
CA TRP A 216 22.65 0.00 -13.00
C TRP A 216 24.05 0.46 -13.43
N ARG A 217 25.09 0.12 -12.67
CA ARG A 217 26.47 0.49 -13.01
C ARG A 217 27.04 -0.28 -14.21
N GLN A 218 26.58 -1.53 -14.42
CA GLN A 218 27.08 -2.36 -15.53
C GLN A 218 26.39 -2.07 -16.87
N HIS A 219 25.12 -1.68 -16.87
CA HIS A 219 24.36 -1.50 -18.13
C HIS A 219 24.31 -0.06 -18.65
N PHE A 220 24.48 0.94 -17.80
CA PHE A 220 24.34 2.34 -18.21
C PHE A 220 25.64 3.16 -18.18
N GLY A 221 26.79 2.52 -17.96
CA GLY A 221 28.09 3.19 -18.09
C GLY A 221 28.26 4.45 -17.26
N HIS A 222 29.49 4.96 -17.13
CA HIS A 222 29.81 6.22 -16.43
C HIS A 222 29.34 7.49 -17.17
N GLY A 223 28.15 7.48 -17.75
CA GLY A 223 27.53 8.68 -18.29
C GLY A 223 27.18 9.64 -17.15
N LYS A 224 27.79 10.83 -17.16
CA LYS A 224 27.39 11.95 -16.30
C LYS A 224 25.88 12.13 -16.42
N ILE A 225 25.14 11.81 -15.36
CA ILE A 225 23.70 12.08 -15.27
C ILE A 225 23.57 13.58 -15.02
N GLY A 226 23.52 14.34 -16.11
CA GLY A 226 23.08 15.72 -16.08
C GLY A 226 21.58 15.76 -15.76
N HIS A 227 21.24 16.48 -14.69
CA HIS A 227 19.96 17.10 -14.40
C HIS A 227 18.68 16.37 -14.89
N LEU A 228 18.17 15.41 -14.11
CA LEU A 228 16.75 15.05 -14.07
C LEU A 228 16.04 15.74 -12.90
N THR A 229 16.40 16.97 -12.63
CA THR A 229 15.67 17.88 -11.71
C THR A 229 14.94 18.91 -12.58
N GLN A 230 13.89 18.52 -13.24
CA GLN A 230 12.79 19.40 -13.69
C GLN A 230 11.96 18.67 -14.74
N MET A 231 11.01 17.89 -14.31
CA MET A 231 9.76 17.74 -15.04
C MET A 231 8.64 17.90 -14.00
N SER A 232 8.37 19.17 -13.71
CA SER A 232 7.12 19.62 -13.19
C SER A 232 6.16 19.78 -14.37
N VAL A 233 5.11 18.99 -14.40
CA VAL A 233 3.81 19.38 -14.96
C VAL A 233 2.75 18.94 -14.00
#